data_660b2c9c2de09cb8d8df6b1fd4ce51d6
#
_entry.id   660b2c9c2de09cb8d8df6b1fd4ce51d6
#
_cell.length_a   1.000
_cell.length_b   1.000
_cell.length_c   1.000
_cell.angle_alpha   90.00
_cell.angle_beta   90.00
_cell.angle_gamma   90.00
#
_symmetry.space_group_name_H-M   'P 1'
#
loop_
_entity.id
_entity.type
_entity.pdbx_description
1 polymer ?
#
loop_
_entity_poly.entity_id
_entity_poly.type
_entity_poly.pdbx_seq_one_letter_code
_entity_poly.pdbx_strand_id
1 'polypeptide(L)'
;MRRNPCRIYAAPFDVRLLRSTGNGDAQIKTVVQPDLSVICDLSKIDKRGCLGAPDWIIEIVSPSSIVLDTRTKFDLYAENGVREYWIAFPGEQAITAYHLTTDGQYELSGTYAEPGPMPSHTLPELVVEWADIFEEAK
;
A
#
# COMPACT_ATOMS: atom_id res chain seq x y z
N MET A 1 -12.77 -9.34 22.33
CA MET A 1 -12.34 -8.39 21.43
C MET A 1 -10.98 -8.63 20.88
N ARG A 2 -10.86 -8.54 19.62
CA ARG A 2 -9.64 -8.80 19.04
C ARG A 2 -8.76 -7.63 18.95
N ARG A 3 -7.50 -7.84 19.15
CA ARG A 3 -6.58 -6.82 19.00
C ARG A 3 -6.02 -6.90 17.66
N ASN A 4 -5.96 -5.83 16.99
CA ASN A 4 -5.36 -5.78 15.69
C ASN A 4 -3.89 -5.48 15.85
N PRO A 5 -2.99 -6.38 15.48
CA PRO A 5 -1.57 -6.12 15.67
C PRO A 5 -0.97 -5.19 14.63
N CYS A 6 -1.73 -4.80 13.63
CA CYS A 6 -1.16 -4.01 12.54
C CYS A 6 -0.98 -2.57 12.94
N ARG A 7 0.04 -1.92 12.38
CA ARG A 7 0.31 -0.51 12.63
C ARG A 7 0.45 0.23 11.32
N ILE A 8 0.13 1.53 11.34
CA ILE A 8 0.18 2.37 10.17
C ILE A 8 1.29 3.39 10.34
N TYR A 9 2.13 3.54 9.33
CA TYR A 9 3.21 4.51 9.34
C TYR A 9 3.08 5.42 8.13
N ALA A 10 3.17 6.72 8.37
CA ALA A 10 3.11 7.71 7.29
C ALA A 10 4.51 8.12 6.89
N ALA A 11 4.68 8.56 5.65
CA ALA A 11 5.95 9.04 5.17
C ALA A 11 6.40 10.27 5.96
N PRO A 12 7.70 10.47 6.16
CA PRO A 12 8.78 9.64 5.65
C PRO A 12 8.99 8.41 6.52
N PHE A 13 9.00 7.27 5.90
CA PHE A 13 9.19 6.01 6.61
C PHE A 13 9.78 5.04 5.59
N ASP A 14 10.99 4.58 5.84
CA ASP A 14 11.73 3.76 4.88
C ASP A 14 11.22 2.34 4.87
N VAL A 15 10.93 1.84 3.68
CA VAL A 15 10.61 0.44 3.48
C VAL A 15 11.71 -0.13 2.59
N ARG A 16 12.44 -1.10 3.13
CA ARG A 16 13.59 -1.71 2.46
C ARG A 16 13.15 -3.02 1.84
N LEU A 17 12.94 -3.01 0.54
CA LEU A 17 12.43 -4.17 -0.17
C LEU A 17 13.57 -5.10 -0.54
N LEU A 18 13.33 -6.38 -0.32
CA LEU A 18 14.38 -7.39 -0.41
C LEU A 18 14.45 -8.09 -1.75
N ARG A 19 13.43 -7.92 -2.61
CA ARG A 19 13.39 -8.60 -3.86
C ARG A 19 13.32 -7.67 -5.01
N SER A 20 14.05 -7.99 -6.03
CA SER A 20 13.74 -7.49 -7.35
C SER A 20 13.61 -8.73 -8.18
N THR A 21 13.31 -8.63 -9.41
CA THR A 21 13.20 -9.79 -10.23
C THR A 21 14.50 -10.52 -10.16
N GLY A 22 14.41 -11.78 -9.95
CA GLY A 22 15.50 -12.52 -10.29
C GLY A 22 16.05 -13.42 -9.30
N ASN A 23 17.03 -13.11 -8.57
CA ASN A 23 17.87 -14.11 -8.07
C ASN A 23 17.64 -14.59 -6.67
N GLY A 24 16.72 -14.11 -5.99
CA GLY A 24 16.41 -14.68 -4.71
C GLY A 24 17.32 -14.37 -3.54
N ASP A 25 18.34 -13.59 -3.74
CA ASP A 25 19.18 -13.18 -2.63
C ASP A 25 18.40 -12.30 -1.69
N ALA A 26 18.57 -12.50 -0.41
CA ALA A 26 17.87 -11.71 0.58
C ALA A 26 18.62 -10.41 0.87
N GLN A 27 18.91 -9.66 -0.15
CA GLN A 27 19.57 -8.40 0.00
C GLN A 27 18.60 -7.27 -0.24
N ILE A 28 18.86 -6.13 0.39
CA ILE A 28 18.03 -4.97 0.14
C ILE A 28 18.30 -4.51 -1.28
N LYS A 29 17.27 -4.49 -2.09
CA LYS A 29 17.38 -4.08 -3.48
C LYS A 29 16.89 -2.67 -3.71
N THR A 30 15.89 -2.24 -2.96
CA THR A 30 15.26 -0.95 -3.18
C THR A 30 14.73 -0.42 -1.88
N VAL A 31 14.87 0.87 -1.68
CA VAL A 31 14.25 1.55 -0.54
C VAL A 31 13.20 2.51 -1.08
N VAL A 32 11.99 2.41 -0.55
CA VAL A 32 10.91 3.31 -0.94
C VAL A 32 10.35 3.98 0.32
N GLN A 33 9.63 5.06 0.12
CA GLN A 33 8.96 5.76 1.21
C GLN A 33 7.50 5.95 0.84
N PRO A 34 6.68 4.90 1.01
CA PRO A 34 5.26 5.01 0.65
C PRO A 34 4.58 6.08 1.50
N ASP A 35 3.53 6.67 0.95
CA ASP A 35 2.79 7.67 1.71
C ASP A 35 2.21 7.07 2.98
N LEU A 36 1.65 5.87 2.90
CA LEU A 36 1.19 5.14 4.08
C LEU A 36 1.56 3.68 3.95
N SER A 37 1.99 3.08 5.05
CA SER A 37 2.33 1.66 5.10
C SER A 37 1.64 1.01 6.28
N VAL A 38 0.96 -0.10 6.05
CA VAL A 38 0.32 -0.87 7.12
C VAL A 38 1.12 -2.16 7.28
N ILE A 39 1.64 -2.38 8.48
CA ILE A 39 2.52 -3.50 8.76
C ILE A 39 1.93 -4.32 9.88
N CYS A 40 1.68 -5.59 9.60
CA CYS A 40 1.06 -6.48 10.56
C CYS A 40 2.07 -7.40 11.24
N ASP A 41 3.20 -7.64 10.58
CA ASP A 41 4.29 -8.39 11.21
C ASP A 41 5.27 -7.37 11.80
N LEU A 42 5.09 -7.08 13.07
CA LEU A 42 5.85 -6.02 13.71
C LEU A 42 7.33 -6.36 13.88
N SER A 43 7.71 -7.61 13.67
CA SER A 43 9.13 -7.98 13.70
C SER A 43 9.89 -7.38 12.54
N LYS A 44 9.20 -6.89 11.50
CA LYS A 44 9.87 -6.23 10.39
C LYS A 44 10.28 -4.80 10.72
N ILE A 45 9.80 -4.25 11.80
CA ILE A 45 10.02 -2.84 12.12
C ILE A 45 11.27 -2.71 13.00
N ASP A 46 12.18 -1.83 12.60
CA ASP A 46 13.38 -1.56 13.36
C ASP A 46 13.63 -0.04 13.38
N LYS A 47 14.80 0.37 13.83
CA LYS A 47 15.10 1.80 13.96
C LYS A 47 15.11 2.52 12.63
N ARG A 48 15.29 1.80 11.52
CA ARG A 48 15.38 2.42 10.23
C ARG A 48 14.10 2.37 9.45
N GLY A 49 13.05 1.73 9.97
CA GLY A 49 11.78 1.62 9.29
C GLY A 49 11.36 0.16 9.20
N CYS A 50 11.02 -0.28 8.00
CA CYS A 50 10.54 -1.64 7.78
C CYS A 50 11.52 -2.41 6.92
N LEU A 51 11.85 -3.62 7.33
CA LEU A 51 12.67 -4.50 6.52
C LEU A 51 11.74 -5.54 5.89
N GLY A 52 11.61 -5.49 4.60
CA GLY A 52 10.69 -6.35 3.86
C GLY A 52 9.41 -5.62 3.51
N ALA A 53 8.47 -6.33 2.94
CA ALA A 53 7.25 -5.74 2.42
C ALA A 53 6.22 -5.51 3.50
N PRO A 54 5.63 -4.31 3.55
CA PRO A 54 4.43 -4.10 4.36
C PRO A 54 3.28 -4.93 3.82
N ASP A 55 2.22 -5.05 4.60
CA ASP A 55 1.05 -5.80 4.17
C ASP A 55 0.16 -4.98 3.23
N TRP A 56 0.14 -3.68 3.41
CA TRP A 56 -0.75 -2.80 2.65
C TRP A 56 -0.05 -1.46 2.48
N ILE A 57 0.01 -0.98 1.26
CA ILE A 57 0.62 0.31 0.95
C ILE A 57 -0.42 1.19 0.27
N ILE A 58 -0.45 2.46 0.64
CA ILE A 58 -1.29 3.46 0.00
C ILE A 58 -0.39 4.56 -0.52
N GLU A 59 -0.47 4.83 -1.81
CA GLU A 59 0.29 5.92 -2.43
C GLU A 59 -0.68 6.98 -2.91
N ILE A 60 -0.32 8.24 -2.67
CA ILE A 60 -1.12 9.38 -3.11
C ILE A 60 -0.40 9.97 -4.29
N VAL A 61 -0.99 9.86 -5.48
CA VAL A 61 -0.28 10.25 -6.68
C VAL A 61 -0.41 11.74 -6.94
N SER A 62 0.60 12.28 -7.57
CA SER A 62 0.56 13.63 -8.12
C SER A 62 0.79 13.51 -9.62
N PRO A 63 0.57 14.57 -10.39
CA PRO A 63 0.82 14.47 -11.82
C PRO A 63 2.24 14.02 -12.13
N SER A 64 3.21 14.38 -11.30
CA SER A 64 4.60 14.02 -11.56
C SER A 64 4.92 12.59 -11.16
N SER A 65 4.11 11.96 -10.33
CA SER A 65 4.40 10.59 -9.85
C SER A 65 3.50 9.54 -10.44
N ILE A 66 2.55 9.92 -11.29
CA ILE A 66 1.49 9.00 -11.70
C ILE A 66 2.02 7.75 -12.40
N VAL A 67 3.00 7.92 -13.29
CA VAL A 67 3.55 6.76 -14.01
C VAL A 67 4.33 5.89 -13.03
N LEU A 68 5.10 6.51 -12.15
CA LEU A 68 5.88 5.78 -11.18
C LEU A 68 4.97 4.93 -10.29
N ASP A 69 3.90 5.53 -9.78
CA ASP A 69 3.03 4.84 -8.82
C ASP A 69 2.14 3.80 -9.49
N THR A 70 1.70 4.05 -10.72
CA THR A 70 0.76 3.14 -11.37
C THR A 70 1.45 2.06 -12.19
N ARG A 71 2.76 2.17 -12.42
CA ARG A 71 3.48 1.18 -13.19
C ARG A 71 4.66 0.62 -12.47
N THR A 72 5.67 1.44 -12.20
CA THR A 72 6.90 0.96 -11.62
C THR A 72 6.69 0.40 -10.22
N LYS A 73 6.02 1.17 -9.37
CA LYS A 73 5.77 0.72 -8.01
C LYS A 73 4.74 -0.40 -7.97
N PHE A 74 3.79 -0.39 -8.89
CA PHE A 74 2.81 -1.45 -9.00
C PHE A 74 3.52 -2.80 -9.15
N ASP A 75 4.45 -2.88 -10.09
CA ASP A 75 5.20 -4.10 -10.33
C ASP A 75 6.13 -4.43 -9.18
N LEU A 76 6.79 -3.41 -8.64
CA LEU A 76 7.74 -3.59 -7.55
C LEU A 76 7.05 -4.14 -6.31
N TYR A 77 5.89 -3.60 -5.98
CA TYR A 77 5.18 -4.03 -4.79
C TYR A 77 4.61 -5.45 -4.97
N ALA A 78 4.15 -5.78 -6.17
CA ALA A 78 3.68 -7.13 -6.44
C ALA A 78 4.82 -8.13 -6.30
N GLU A 79 5.98 -7.81 -6.85
CA GLU A 79 7.15 -8.68 -6.76
C GLU A 79 7.55 -8.95 -5.33
N ASN A 80 7.38 -7.97 -4.47
CA ASN A 80 7.78 -8.07 -3.08
C ASN A 80 6.69 -8.58 -2.16
N GLY A 81 5.53 -8.92 -2.70
CA GLY A 81 4.48 -9.57 -1.91
C GLY A 81 3.67 -8.63 -1.04
N VAL A 82 3.56 -7.36 -1.43
CA VAL A 82 2.67 -6.43 -0.75
C VAL A 82 1.24 -6.85 -1.05
N ARG A 83 0.51 -7.30 -0.03
CA ARG A 83 -0.78 -7.95 -0.24
C ARG A 83 -1.87 -7.03 -0.76
N GLU A 84 -1.79 -5.76 -0.40
CA GLU A 84 -2.83 -4.81 -0.80
C GLU A 84 -2.18 -3.50 -1.20
N TYR A 85 -2.59 -2.93 -2.32
CA TYR A 85 -2.02 -1.69 -2.81
C TYR A 85 -3.15 -0.77 -3.26
N TRP A 86 -3.25 0.38 -2.63
CA TRP A 86 -4.26 1.39 -2.97
C TRP A 86 -3.56 2.59 -3.57
N ILE A 87 -4.11 3.13 -4.63
CA ILE A 87 -3.60 4.33 -5.27
C ILE A 87 -4.68 5.38 -5.18
N ALA A 88 -4.36 6.48 -4.52
CA ALA A 88 -5.31 7.58 -4.34
C ALA A 88 -5.00 8.67 -5.36
N PHE A 89 -6.02 9.11 -6.07
CA PHE A 89 -5.94 10.15 -7.08
C PHE A 89 -6.70 11.38 -6.57
N PRO A 90 -6.01 12.32 -5.92
CA PRO A 90 -6.72 13.43 -5.29
C PRO A 90 -7.48 14.30 -6.28
N GLY A 91 -6.92 14.49 -7.46
CA GLY A 91 -7.57 15.35 -8.46
C GLY A 91 -8.93 14.83 -8.88
N GLU A 92 -9.07 13.51 -8.99
CA GLU A 92 -10.33 12.87 -9.35
C GLU A 92 -11.12 12.45 -8.14
N GLN A 93 -10.55 12.59 -6.96
CA GLN A 93 -11.14 12.13 -5.70
C GLN A 93 -11.52 10.65 -5.80
N ALA A 94 -10.58 9.87 -6.27
CA ALA A 94 -10.81 8.43 -6.48
C ALA A 94 -9.69 7.61 -5.89
N ILE A 95 -10.04 6.39 -5.49
CA ILE A 95 -9.05 5.41 -5.02
C ILE A 95 -9.24 4.14 -5.83
N THR A 96 -8.15 3.59 -6.33
CA THR A 96 -8.14 2.29 -6.97
C THR A 96 -7.44 1.32 -6.04
N ALA A 97 -8.11 0.23 -5.70
CA ALA A 97 -7.60 -0.74 -4.75
C ALA A 97 -7.29 -2.06 -5.45
N TYR A 98 -6.13 -2.63 -5.13
CA TYR A 98 -5.71 -3.92 -5.68
C TYR A 98 -5.34 -4.86 -4.55
N HIS A 99 -5.51 -6.15 -4.77
CA HIS A 99 -5.01 -7.17 -3.85
C HIS A 99 -4.19 -8.19 -4.62
N LEU A 100 -3.23 -8.80 -3.94
CA LEU A 100 -2.31 -9.75 -4.56
C LEU A 100 -2.96 -11.13 -4.59
N THR A 101 -2.95 -11.76 -5.74
CA THR A 101 -3.48 -13.12 -5.88
C THR A 101 -2.40 -14.12 -5.51
N THR A 102 -2.77 -15.38 -5.44
CA THR A 102 -1.80 -16.43 -5.12
C THR A 102 -0.75 -16.59 -6.18
N ASP A 103 -1.00 -16.12 -7.42
CA ASP A 103 -0.01 -16.15 -8.47
C ASP A 103 0.98 -15.01 -8.36
N GLY A 104 0.84 -14.12 -7.40
CA GLY A 104 1.75 -13.00 -7.25
C GLY A 104 1.45 -11.83 -8.16
N GLN A 105 0.22 -11.71 -8.62
CA GLN A 105 -0.21 -10.60 -9.46
C GLN A 105 -1.32 -9.83 -8.80
N TYR A 106 -1.39 -8.53 -9.07
CA TYR A 106 -2.46 -7.71 -8.50
C TYR A 106 -3.74 -7.86 -9.32
N GLU A 107 -4.83 -7.95 -8.58
CA GLU A 107 -6.17 -7.99 -9.16
C GLU A 107 -6.94 -6.82 -8.58
N LEU A 108 -7.74 -6.18 -9.40
CA LEU A 108 -8.51 -5.01 -8.96
C LEU A 108 -9.56 -5.42 -7.94
N SER A 109 -9.53 -4.81 -6.77
CA SER A 109 -10.55 -5.03 -5.75
C SER A 109 -11.71 -4.08 -5.94
N GLY A 110 -11.42 -2.84 -6.34
CA GLY A 110 -12.47 -1.87 -6.57
C GLY A 110 -11.93 -0.52 -6.95
N THR A 111 -12.78 0.31 -7.50
CA THR A 111 -12.49 1.70 -7.80
C THR A 111 -13.57 2.52 -7.13
N TYR A 112 -13.17 3.47 -6.31
CA TYR A 112 -14.07 4.22 -5.46
C TYR A 112 -13.97 5.70 -5.78
N ALA A 113 -14.98 6.24 -6.46
CA ALA A 113 -14.97 7.63 -6.91
C ALA A 113 -16.13 8.44 -6.35
N GLU A 114 -16.85 7.89 -5.39
CA GLU A 114 -17.98 8.59 -4.78
C GLU A 114 -18.19 8.08 -3.37
N PRO A 115 -18.95 8.79 -2.55
CA PRO A 115 -19.10 8.38 -1.15
C PRO A 115 -19.59 6.97 -1.00
N GLY A 116 -19.00 6.27 -0.05
CA GLY A 116 -19.34 4.89 0.23
C GLY A 116 -18.21 4.19 0.94
N PRO A 117 -18.43 2.94 1.29
CA PRO A 117 -17.41 2.18 2.01
C PRO A 117 -16.37 1.61 1.08
N MET A 118 -15.14 1.55 1.58
CA MET A 118 -14.02 0.95 0.86
C MET A 118 -13.42 -0.12 1.75
N PRO A 119 -13.80 -1.37 1.56
CA PRO A 119 -13.31 -2.44 2.44
C PRO A 119 -11.86 -2.79 2.16
N SER A 120 -11.15 -3.15 3.22
CA SER A 120 -9.76 -3.56 3.10
C SER A 120 -9.68 -5.07 2.97
N HIS A 121 -8.80 -5.54 2.13
CA HIS A 121 -8.53 -6.97 1.98
C HIS A 121 -7.64 -7.45 3.13
N THR A 122 -6.69 -6.63 3.55
CA THR A 122 -5.75 -6.98 4.62
C THR A 122 -6.44 -7.00 5.98
N LEU A 123 -7.34 -6.06 6.21
CA LEU A 123 -8.04 -5.92 7.47
C LEU A 123 -9.54 -5.95 7.21
N PRO A 124 -10.11 -7.14 7.07
CA PRO A 124 -11.52 -7.22 6.65
C PRO A 124 -12.50 -6.55 7.57
N GLU A 125 -12.13 -6.37 8.84
CA GLU A 125 -13.01 -5.68 9.76
C GLU A 125 -12.97 -4.19 9.61
N LEU A 126 -12.00 -3.67 8.87
CA LEU A 126 -11.84 -2.24 8.72
C LEU A 126 -12.50 -1.81 7.43
N VAL A 127 -13.37 -0.82 7.52
CA VAL A 127 -13.97 -0.23 6.33
C VAL A 127 -13.63 1.24 6.35
N VAL A 128 -12.97 1.72 5.32
CA VAL A 128 -12.62 3.11 5.20
C VAL A 128 -13.72 3.80 4.43
N GLU A 129 -14.17 4.95 4.91
CA GLU A 129 -15.23 5.68 4.21
C GLU A 129 -14.60 6.69 3.26
N TRP A 130 -15.07 6.69 2.01
CA TRP A 130 -14.55 7.59 1.00
C TRP A 130 -14.62 9.05 1.46
N ALA A 131 -15.74 9.42 2.10
CA ALA A 131 -15.95 10.80 2.53
C ALA A 131 -14.96 11.24 3.59
N ASP A 132 -14.43 10.31 4.39
CA ASP A 132 -13.43 10.64 5.40
C ASP A 132 -12.11 11.05 4.76
N ILE A 133 -11.86 10.63 3.55
CA ILE A 133 -10.61 10.96 2.87
C ILE A 133 -10.77 12.20 1.99
N PHE A 134 -11.85 12.25 1.24
CA PHE A 134 -11.99 13.28 0.21
C PHE A 134 -12.94 14.40 0.57
N GLU A 135 -13.69 14.25 1.67
CA GLU A 135 -14.63 15.27 1.99
C GLU A 135 -13.93 16.56 2.29
N GLU A 136 -14.35 17.64 1.66
CA GLU A 136 -13.71 18.85 1.89
C GLU A 136 -14.10 19.49 3.13
N ALA A 137 -13.18 20.10 3.80
CA ALA A 137 -13.50 20.86 4.99
C ALA A 137 -14.26 22.08 4.56
N LYS A 138 -15.41 22.27 5.06
CA LYS A 138 -16.24 23.38 4.64
C LYS A 138 -15.98 24.63 5.43
#